data_27ff2701ad7d103cfd51ee08bf6b4aba
#
_entry.id   27ff2701ad7d103cfd51ee08bf6b4aba
#
_cell.length_a   1.000
_cell.length_b   1.000
_cell.length_c   1.000
_cell.angle_alpha   90.00
_cell.angle_beta   90.00
_cell.angle_gamma   90.00
#
_symmetry.space_group_name_H-M   'P 1'
#
loop_
_entity.id
_entity.type
_entity.pdbx_description
1 polymer ?
#
loop_
_entity_poly.entity_id
_entity_poly.type
_entity_poly.pdbx_seq_one_letter_code
_entity_poly.pdbx_strand_id
1 'polypeptide(L)'
;MTHTNRIGITLGDPSGIGPEIVAQALAGARPALRQRLVVFCDRALLERGAAVAGAPVPGDVTIVDRGELSPELAPAGAPTAMGGLAQVAYLEAATAAATAGEIAGVVTAPICKTTARAAHFEFVGHTDFLAARMGASRVAMMFVGPRLKVVLVTAHIPISEVSSSLTIDGVASAALMAVDALRRDFGVPRPRVGVLGLNPHAGEGGLFGSEDSDVIAPAIEQCRRQLGGDVELVGPLVPDVAFRQSYDLFVAMYHDQGLIPIKMLDFDSTVHLTLGLPIVRTSPDHGVAYDIAGKGVASPASFIAALAVCEQLVDRRLAESRA
;
A
#
# COMPACT_ATOMS: atom_id res chain seq x y z
N MET A 1 -16.24 -15.75 -5.11
CA MET A 1 -15.83 -14.43 -4.56
C MET A 1 -16.36 -14.33 -3.14
N THR A 2 -15.57 -13.86 -2.23
CA THR A 2 -15.89 -13.82 -0.80
C THR A 2 -16.92 -12.74 -0.51
N HIS A 3 -18.02 -13.10 0.14
CA HIS A 3 -19.04 -12.14 0.59
C HIS A 3 -18.73 -11.56 1.97
N THR A 4 -17.48 -11.72 2.46
CA THR A 4 -17.07 -11.18 3.75
C THR A 4 -16.70 -9.70 3.65
N ASN A 5 -16.98 -8.94 4.70
CA ASN A 5 -16.54 -7.56 4.85
C ASN A 5 -15.45 -7.41 5.92
N ARG A 6 -14.85 -8.52 6.37
CA ARG A 6 -13.81 -8.51 7.40
C ARG A 6 -12.48 -8.00 6.83
N ILE A 7 -11.73 -7.30 7.68
CA ILE A 7 -10.45 -6.70 7.33
C ILE A 7 -9.39 -7.24 8.29
N GLY A 8 -8.35 -7.83 7.74
CA GLY A 8 -7.18 -8.28 8.49
C GLY A 8 -6.24 -7.12 8.83
N ILE A 9 -5.59 -7.20 9.96
CA ILE A 9 -4.49 -6.32 10.38
C ILE A 9 -3.32 -7.19 10.77
N THR A 10 -2.13 -6.96 10.20
CA THR A 10 -0.89 -7.58 10.69
C THR A 10 -0.13 -6.61 11.58
N LEU A 11 0.42 -7.11 12.69
CA LEU A 11 1.11 -6.27 13.66
C LEU A 11 2.46 -5.71 13.15
N GLY A 12 3.00 -6.29 12.06
CA GLY A 12 4.32 -5.95 11.54
C GLY A 12 5.45 -6.42 12.46
N ASP A 13 6.59 -5.71 12.42
CA ASP A 13 7.69 -6.02 13.34
C ASP A 13 7.30 -5.65 14.78
N PRO A 14 7.25 -6.63 15.71
CA PRO A 14 6.81 -6.38 17.07
C PRO A 14 7.78 -5.52 17.88
N SER A 15 9.04 -5.37 17.45
CA SER A 15 10.02 -4.48 18.07
C SER A 15 9.92 -3.03 17.58
N GLY A 16 9.15 -2.79 16.50
CA GLY A 16 8.89 -1.45 15.95
C GLY A 16 7.66 -0.79 16.57
N ILE A 17 7.19 0.29 15.92
CA ILE A 17 6.00 1.05 16.35
C ILE A 17 4.67 0.35 16.02
N GLY A 18 4.70 -0.78 15.26
CA GLY A 18 3.50 -1.52 14.86
C GLY A 18 2.51 -1.76 16.00
N PRO A 19 2.95 -2.34 17.15
CA PRO A 19 2.07 -2.58 18.30
C PRO A 19 1.36 -1.33 18.83
N GLU A 20 2.05 -0.19 18.88
CA GLU A 20 1.50 1.08 19.39
C GLU A 20 0.46 1.67 18.44
N ILE A 21 0.81 1.81 17.14
CA ILE A 21 -0.09 2.43 16.16
C ILE A 21 -1.32 1.57 15.86
N VAL A 22 -1.18 0.23 15.91
CA VAL A 22 -2.31 -0.70 15.77
C VAL A 22 -3.25 -0.57 16.97
N ALA A 23 -2.73 -0.58 18.20
CA ALA A 23 -3.55 -0.42 19.41
C ALA A 23 -4.32 0.91 19.40
N GLN A 24 -3.66 2.03 19.04
CA GLN A 24 -4.30 3.34 18.92
C GLN A 24 -5.40 3.36 17.85
N ALA A 25 -5.15 2.74 16.69
CA ALA A 25 -6.14 2.63 15.62
C ALA A 25 -7.35 1.80 16.03
N LEU A 26 -7.15 0.70 16.75
CA LEU A 26 -8.24 -0.13 17.29
C LEU A 26 -9.07 0.62 18.32
N ALA A 27 -8.42 1.31 19.26
CA ALA A 27 -9.10 2.09 20.30
C ALA A 27 -9.93 3.24 19.71
N GLY A 28 -9.42 3.93 18.67
CA GLY A 28 -10.10 5.01 17.97
C GLY A 28 -11.16 4.56 16.96
N ALA A 29 -11.19 3.29 16.57
CA ALA A 29 -12.14 2.79 15.58
C ALA A 29 -13.58 2.73 16.13
N ARG A 30 -14.56 3.07 15.28
CA ARG A 30 -15.99 2.96 15.64
C ARG A 30 -16.40 1.49 15.85
N PRO A 31 -17.38 1.19 16.74
CA PRO A 31 -17.76 -0.20 17.07
C PRO A 31 -18.09 -1.06 15.85
N ALA A 32 -18.82 -0.52 14.88
CA ALA A 32 -19.20 -1.24 13.66
C ALA A 32 -17.98 -1.66 12.80
N LEU A 33 -16.89 -0.90 12.84
CA LEU A 33 -15.64 -1.29 12.18
C LEU A 33 -14.89 -2.33 12.99
N ARG A 34 -14.76 -2.15 14.32
CA ARG A 34 -14.03 -3.07 15.21
C ARG A 34 -14.51 -4.52 15.08
N GLN A 35 -15.83 -4.74 14.99
CA GLN A 35 -16.42 -6.08 14.80
C GLN A 35 -16.01 -6.76 13.49
N ARG A 36 -15.51 -6.01 12.54
CA ARG A 36 -15.02 -6.48 11.24
C ARG A 36 -13.50 -6.74 11.24
N LEU A 37 -12.78 -6.25 12.25
CA LEU A 37 -11.33 -6.34 12.31
C LEU A 37 -10.87 -7.69 12.84
N VAL A 38 -9.81 -8.22 12.21
CA VAL A 38 -9.11 -9.45 12.60
C VAL A 38 -7.63 -9.15 12.70
N VAL A 39 -7.08 -9.13 13.90
CA VAL A 39 -5.68 -8.81 14.14
C VAL A 39 -4.86 -10.10 14.23
N PHE A 40 -3.87 -10.23 13.37
CA PHE A 40 -2.90 -11.32 13.35
C PHE A 40 -1.63 -10.89 14.10
N CYS A 41 -1.42 -11.43 15.30
CA CYS A 41 -0.32 -11.00 16.18
C CYS A 41 -0.05 -12.03 17.28
N ASP A 42 0.96 -11.78 18.09
CA ASP A 42 1.02 -12.29 19.47
C ASP A 42 0.32 -11.26 20.37
N ARG A 43 -0.71 -11.70 21.09
CA ARG A 43 -1.56 -10.84 21.93
C ARG A 43 -0.74 -10.02 22.93
N ALA A 44 0.24 -10.66 23.60
CA ALA A 44 1.08 -10.01 24.58
C ALA A 44 1.84 -8.78 24.02
N LEU A 45 2.23 -8.83 22.73
CA LEU A 45 2.93 -7.74 22.07
C LEU A 45 1.99 -6.59 21.69
N LEU A 46 0.77 -6.90 21.26
CA LEU A 46 -0.27 -5.89 21.03
C LEU A 46 -0.66 -5.21 22.36
N GLU A 47 -0.84 -5.96 23.45
CA GLU A 47 -1.17 -5.44 24.78
C GLU A 47 -0.03 -4.57 25.34
N ARG A 48 1.23 -4.93 25.11
CA ARG A 48 2.36 -4.06 25.43
C ARG A 48 2.28 -2.73 24.68
N GLY A 49 2.03 -2.76 23.37
CA GLY A 49 1.86 -1.56 22.57
C GLY A 49 0.70 -0.70 23.07
N ALA A 50 -0.41 -1.33 23.43
CA ALA A 50 -1.59 -0.68 24.00
C ALA A 50 -1.27 0.03 25.33
N ALA A 51 -0.52 -0.62 26.22
CA ALA A 51 -0.10 -0.05 27.49
C ALA A 51 0.81 1.17 27.29
N VAL A 52 1.79 1.08 26.39
CA VAL A 52 2.71 2.18 26.06
C VAL A 52 1.96 3.37 25.45
N ALA A 53 1.03 3.10 24.53
CA ALA A 53 0.26 4.15 23.86
C ALA A 53 -0.92 4.70 24.68
N GLY A 54 -1.22 4.12 25.85
CA GLY A 54 -2.41 4.47 26.64
C GLY A 54 -3.72 4.19 25.93
N ALA A 55 -3.74 3.19 25.03
CA ALA A 55 -4.85 2.88 24.14
C ALA A 55 -5.26 1.39 24.31
N PRO A 56 -6.17 1.06 25.24
CA PRO A 56 -6.54 -0.30 25.54
C PRO A 56 -7.17 -1.00 24.33
N VAL A 57 -6.83 -2.28 24.13
CA VAL A 57 -7.38 -3.09 23.06
C VAL A 57 -8.86 -3.35 23.33
N PRO A 58 -9.78 -2.95 22.41
CA PRO A 58 -11.21 -3.19 22.61
C PRO A 58 -11.56 -4.68 22.57
N GLY A 59 -12.47 -5.12 23.46
CA GLY A 59 -12.86 -6.52 23.60
C GLY A 59 -13.71 -7.06 22.45
N ASP A 60 -14.23 -6.21 21.57
CA ASP A 60 -15.04 -6.56 20.40
C ASP A 60 -14.21 -6.77 19.11
N VAL A 61 -12.88 -6.71 19.20
CA VAL A 61 -11.96 -7.02 18.10
C VAL A 61 -11.58 -8.50 18.11
N THR A 62 -11.60 -9.16 16.96
CA THR A 62 -11.10 -10.54 16.84
C THR A 62 -9.58 -10.53 16.81
N ILE A 63 -8.92 -11.31 17.67
CA ILE A 63 -7.47 -11.51 17.66
C ILE A 63 -7.17 -12.97 17.31
N VAL A 64 -6.40 -13.18 16.25
CA VAL A 64 -5.77 -14.44 15.89
C VAL A 64 -4.41 -14.44 16.59
N ASP A 65 -4.40 -14.94 17.80
CA ASP A 65 -3.23 -14.97 18.67
C ASP A 65 -2.30 -16.14 18.28
N ARG A 66 -1.04 -15.83 18.01
CA ARG A 66 -0.01 -16.85 17.75
C ARG A 66 0.49 -17.46 19.05
N GLY A 67 0.58 -16.66 20.11
CA GLY A 67 0.98 -17.11 21.44
C GLY A 67 2.42 -17.62 21.55
N GLU A 68 3.27 -17.28 20.60
CA GLU A 68 4.62 -17.83 20.46
C GLU A 68 5.71 -16.88 20.98
N LEU A 69 5.40 -15.58 21.05
CA LEU A 69 6.39 -14.55 21.36
C LEU A 69 5.99 -13.68 22.55
N SER A 70 6.87 -13.64 23.56
CA SER A 70 6.71 -12.76 24.71
C SER A 70 7.39 -11.39 24.48
N PRO A 71 7.00 -10.36 25.25
CA PRO A 71 7.59 -9.03 25.16
C PRO A 71 9.12 -8.99 25.37
N GLU A 72 9.66 -9.90 26.19
CA GLU A 72 11.10 -9.99 26.48
C GLU A 72 11.90 -10.48 25.28
N LEU A 73 11.30 -11.31 24.43
CA LEU A 73 11.94 -11.87 23.22
C LEU A 73 11.89 -10.91 22.02
N ALA A 74 11.02 -9.90 22.08
CA ALA A 74 10.93 -8.83 21.07
C ALA A 74 10.80 -7.45 21.75
N PRO A 75 11.85 -6.97 22.44
CA PRO A 75 11.82 -5.68 23.13
C PRO A 75 11.61 -4.54 22.13
N ALA A 76 10.86 -3.51 22.55
CA ALA A 76 10.62 -2.34 21.71
C ALA A 76 11.93 -1.59 21.43
N GLY A 77 12.11 -1.13 20.20
CA GLY A 77 13.31 -0.41 19.76
C GLY A 77 14.53 -1.28 19.46
N ALA A 78 14.47 -2.59 19.73
CA ALA A 78 15.58 -3.50 19.50
C ALA A 78 15.15 -4.72 18.67
N PRO A 79 15.45 -4.71 17.34
CA PRO A 79 15.04 -5.80 16.46
C PRO A 79 15.73 -7.12 16.84
N THR A 80 14.97 -8.22 16.79
CA THR A 80 15.44 -9.57 17.12
C THR A 80 15.11 -10.56 16.01
N ALA A 81 15.83 -11.70 15.97
CA ALA A 81 15.52 -12.79 15.05
C ALA A 81 14.11 -13.35 15.29
N MET A 82 13.68 -13.44 16.55
CA MET A 82 12.34 -13.90 16.91
C MET A 82 11.26 -12.93 16.43
N GLY A 83 11.48 -11.61 16.56
CA GLY A 83 10.61 -10.58 15.95
C GLY A 83 10.57 -10.70 14.42
N GLY A 84 11.69 -11.06 13.81
CA GLY A 84 11.77 -11.37 12.38
C GLY A 84 10.87 -12.54 11.96
N LEU A 85 10.88 -13.64 12.72
CA LEU A 85 9.99 -14.79 12.48
C LEU A 85 8.52 -14.42 12.71
N ALA A 86 8.23 -13.70 13.78
CA ALA A 86 6.87 -13.32 14.15
C ALA A 86 6.18 -12.44 13.08
N GLN A 87 6.85 -11.38 12.58
CA GLN A 87 6.28 -10.51 11.53
C GLN A 87 5.95 -11.27 10.24
N VAL A 88 6.77 -12.28 9.88
CA VAL A 88 6.49 -13.14 8.72
C VAL A 88 5.29 -14.04 9.00
N ALA A 89 5.23 -14.64 10.19
CA ALA A 89 4.12 -15.51 10.58
C ALA A 89 2.77 -14.78 10.62
N TYR A 90 2.74 -13.52 11.07
CA TYR A 90 1.51 -12.69 11.01
C TYR A 90 1.06 -12.44 9.58
N LEU A 91 2.02 -12.14 8.69
CA LEU A 91 1.71 -11.90 7.28
C LEU A 91 1.22 -13.18 6.59
N GLU A 92 1.84 -14.33 6.87
CA GLU A 92 1.40 -15.62 6.32
C GLU A 92 0.00 -16.00 6.80
N ALA A 93 -0.30 -15.82 8.11
CA ALA A 93 -1.62 -16.10 8.66
C ALA A 93 -2.71 -15.21 8.03
N ALA A 94 -2.44 -13.91 7.88
CA ALA A 94 -3.37 -13.00 7.21
C ALA A 94 -3.56 -13.35 5.74
N THR A 95 -2.49 -13.79 5.05
CA THR A 95 -2.55 -14.22 3.64
C THR A 95 -3.37 -15.50 3.49
N ALA A 96 -3.20 -16.46 4.39
CA ALA A 96 -4.00 -17.69 4.40
C ALA A 96 -5.49 -17.39 4.62
N ALA A 97 -5.83 -16.52 5.58
CA ALA A 97 -7.21 -16.07 5.82
C ALA A 97 -7.81 -15.34 4.59
N ALA A 98 -7.01 -14.52 3.90
CA ALA A 98 -7.44 -13.85 2.67
C ALA A 98 -7.70 -14.86 1.54
N THR A 99 -6.81 -15.83 1.37
CA THR A 99 -6.96 -16.88 0.33
C THR A 99 -8.16 -17.79 0.63
N ALA A 100 -8.43 -18.07 1.91
CA ALA A 100 -9.62 -18.81 2.34
C ALA A 100 -10.92 -18.00 2.24
N GLY A 101 -10.82 -16.69 1.95
CA GLY A 101 -11.97 -15.81 1.85
C GLY A 101 -12.56 -15.37 3.19
N GLU A 102 -11.83 -15.49 4.26
CA GLU A 102 -12.24 -15.07 5.60
C GLU A 102 -12.11 -13.56 5.80
N ILE A 103 -11.22 -12.90 5.04
CA ILE A 103 -11.04 -11.44 5.00
C ILE A 103 -11.04 -10.94 3.55
N ALA A 104 -11.61 -9.76 3.32
CA ALA A 104 -11.68 -9.11 2.00
C ALA A 104 -10.59 -8.06 1.77
N GLY A 105 -9.92 -7.65 2.83
CA GLY A 105 -8.81 -6.71 2.77
C GLY A 105 -7.83 -6.93 3.92
N VAL A 106 -6.62 -6.38 3.78
CA VAL A 106 -5.59 -6.42 4.82
C VAL A 106 -4.89 -5.08 4.93
N VAL A 107 -4.71 -4.62 6.17
CA VAL A 107 -3.86 -3.46 6.51
C VAL A 107 -2.60 -4.00 7.16
N THR A 108 -1.45 -3.74 6.55
CA THR A 108 -0.19 -4.26 7.07
C THR A 108 0.59 -3.17 7.80
N ALA A 109 0.92 -3.37 9.08
CA ALA A 109 1.88 -2.54 9.78
C ALA A 109 3.31 -2.79 9.26
N PRO A 110 4.25 -1.86 9.49
CA PRO A 110 5.59 -1.93 8.93
C PRO A 110 6.38 -3.17 9.36
N ILE A 111 7.17 -3.73 8.43
CA ILE A 111 8.11 -4.82 8.72
C ILE A 111 9.56 -4.36 8.59
N CYS A 112 10.45 -5.02 9.31
CA CYS A 112 11.88 -4.89 9.13
C CYS A 112 12.37 -5.91 8.10
N LYS A 113 12.81 -5.45 6.94
CA LYS A 113 13.30 -6.33 5.85
C LYS A 113 14.55 -7.12 6.27
N THR A 114 15.41 -6.55 7.10
CA THR A 114 16.64 -7.20 7.56
C THR A 114 16.34 -8.41 8.44
N THR A 115 15.47 -8.25 9.46
CA THR A 115 15.09 -9.35 10.35
C THR A 115 14.17 -10.36 9.65
N ALA A 116 13.32 -9.91 8.72
CA ALA A 116 12.51 -10.81 7.87
C ALA A 116 13.40 -11.71 7.00
N ARG A 117 14.45 -11.15 6.35
CA ARG A 117 15.42 -11.95 5.57
C ARG A 117 16.16 -12.97 6.44
N ALA A 118 16.56 -12.59 7.65
CA ALA A 118 17.15 -13.53 8.60
C ALA A 118 16.18 -14.66 9.00
N ALA A 119 14.89 -14.45 8.86
CA ALA A 119 13.82 -15.44 9.02
C ALA A 119 13.42 -16.14 7.70
N HIS A 120 14.32 -16.19 6.72
CA HIS A 120 14.12 -16.82 5.39
C HIS A 120 12.99 -16.19 4.56
N PHE A 121 12.67 -14.93 4.78
CA PHE A 121 11.74 -14.19 3.93
C PHE A 121 12.48 -13.69 2.68
N GLU A 122 12.32 -14.40 1.57
CA GLU A 122 13.07 -14.18 0.32
C GLU A 122 12.51 -13.04 -0.55
N PHE A 123 11.41 -12.41 -0.13
CA PHE A 123 10.74 -11.34 -0.87
C PHE A 123 11.31 -9.96 -0.54
N VAL A 124 11.22 -9.03 -1.49
CA VAL A 124 11.63 -7.63 -1.29
C VAL A 124 10.76 -6.93 -0.24
N GLY A 125 9.48 -7.31 -0.16
CA GLY A 125 8.52 -6.76 0.80
C GLY A 125 7.14 -7.40 0.71
N HIS A 126 6.17 -6.78 1.38
CA HIS A 126 4.78 -7.24 1.42
C HIS A 126 4.17 -7.43 0.01
N THR A 127 4.43 -6.49 -0.91
CA THR A 127 3.83 -6.49 -2.25
C THR A 127 4.21 -7.75 -3.02
N ASP A 128 5.51 -8.07 -3.07
CA ASP A 128 6.00 -9.23 -3.80
C ASP A 128 5.56 -10.55 -3.16
N PHE A 129 5.57 -10.58 -1.82
CA PHE A 129 5.08 -11.73 -1.06
C PHE A 129 3.61 -12.02 -1.36
N LEU A 130 2.74 -11.00 -1.23
CA LEU A 130 1.31 -11.16 -1.45
C LEU A 130 1.00 -11.51 -2.92
N ALA A 131 1.70 -10.90 -3.87
CA ALA A 131 1.58 -11.22 -5.28
C ALA A 131 1.88 -12.71 -5.54
N ALA A 132 3.01 -13.19 -5.04
CA ALA A 132 3.42 -14.59 -5.21
C ALA A 132 2.44 -15.56 -4.54
N ARG A 133 2.03 -15.30 -3.29
CA ARG A 133 1.13 -16.18 -2.53
C ARG A 133 -0.30 -16.22 -3.08
N MET A 134 -0.77 -15.12 -3.69
CA MET A 134 -2.11 -15.01 -4.24
C MET A 134 -2.18 -15.20 -5.76
N GLY A 135 -1.07 -15.56 -6.40
CA GLY A 135 -1.01 -15.81 -7.84
C GLY A 135 -1.27 -14.57 -8.69
N ALA A 136 -0.99 -13.37 -8.17
CA ALA A 136 -1.13 -12.14 -8.93
C ALA A 136 0.05 -11.98 -9.92
N SER A 137 -0.24 -12.01 -11.22
CA SER A 137 0.78 -11.94 -12.26
C SER A 137 1.39 -10.55 -12.43
N ARG A 138 0.65 -9.50 -12.06
CA ARG A 138 1.08 -8.10 -12.13
C ARG A 138 0.54 -7.34 -10.92
N VAL A 139 1.40 -6.51 -10.34
CA VAL A 139 1.05 -5.62 -9.23
C VAL A 139 1.65 -4.25 -9.49
N ALA A 140 1.03 -3.20 -8.95
CA ALA A 140 1.59 -1.86 -8.96
C ALA A 140 1.41 -1.19 -7.60
N MET A 141 2.34 -0.30 -7.27
CA MET A 141 2.27 0.52 -6.07
C MET A 141 1.51 1.81 -6.40
N MET A 142 0.37 1.99 -5.76
CA MET A 142 -0.41 3.22 -5.82
C MET A 142 -0.34 3.92 -4.46
N PHE A 143 -0.19 5.23 -4.48
CA PHE A 143 -0.23 6.06 -3.29
C PHE A 143 -1.47 6.94 -3.34
N VAL A 144 -2.22 6.96 -2.26
CA VAL A 144 -3.52 7.61 -2.15
C VAL A 144 -3.45 8.64 -1.03
N GLY A 145 -3.52 9.90 -1.37
CA GLY A 145 -3.72 11.01 -0.46
C GLY A 145 -5.07 11.67 -0.70
N PRO A 146 -5.53 12.54 0.21
CA PRO A 146 -6.76 13.31 0.04
C PRO A 146 -6.78 14.20 -1.21
N ARG A 147 -5.63 14.73 -1.59
CA ARG A 147 -5.48 15.70 -2.71
C ARG A 147 -4.87 15.11 -3.97
N LEU A 148 -4.11 14.03 -3.84
CA LEU A 148 -3.33 13.46 -4.94
C LEU A 148 -3.37 11.94 -4.89
N LYS A 149 -3.44 11.30 -6.05
CA LYS A 149 -3.22 9.87 -6.22
C LYS A 149 -2.14 9.66 -7.28
N VAL A 150 -1.23 8.73 -7.01
CA VAL A 150 -0.12 8.43 -7.91
C VAL A 150 0.08 6.92 -7.98
N VAL A 151 0.25 6.38 -9.19
CA VAL A 151 0.72 5.01 -9.41
C VAL A 151 2.15 5.05 -9.97
N LEU A 152 2.99 4.12 -9.53
CA LEU A 152 4.37 4.02 -9.97
C LEU A 152 4.55 2.97 -11.07
N VAL A 153 5.29 3.31 -12.12
CA VAL A 153 5.75 2.35 -13.14
C VAL A 153 6.95 1.57 -12.63
N THR A 154 7.97 2.27 -12.15
CA THR A 154 9.11 1.68 -11.45
C THR A 154 9.16 2.17 -10.01
N ALA A 155 9.59 1.30 -9.08
CA ALA A 155 9.61 1.63 -7.66
C ALA A 155 11.04 1.56 -7.09
N HIS A 156 11.43 0.47 -6.47
CA HIS A 156 12.65 0.35 -5.67
C HIS A 156 13.87 -0.06 -6.51
N ILE A 157 14.18 0.70 -7.55
CA ILE A 157 15.38 0.55 -8.38
C ILE A 157 16.25 1.81 -8.34
N PRO A 158 17.55 1.72 -8.58
CA PRO A 158 18.44 2.88 -8.71
C PRO A 158 17.94 3.84 -9.79
N ILE A 159 18.10 5.15 -9.59
CA ILE A 159 17.69 6.17 -10.59
C ILE A 159 18.38 5.95 -11.95
N SER A 160 19.61 5.43 -11.94
CA SER A 160 20.37 5.10 -13.15
C SER A 160 19.77 3.97 -13.99
N GLU A 161 18.89 3.16 -13.39
CA GLU A 161 18.24 2.02 -14.07
C GLU A 161 16.83 2.36 -14.56
N VAL A 162 16.29 3.52 -14.19
CA VAL A 162 14.90 3.88 -14.51
C VAL A 162 14.66 3.90 -16.01
N SER A 163 15.47 4.64 -16.78
CA SER A 163 15.30 4.74 -18.23
C SER A 163 15.31 3.36 -18.92
N SER A 164 16.30 2.52 -18.59
CA SER A 164 16.43 1.18 -19.18
C SER A 164 15.37 0.17 -18.73
N SER A 165 14.71 0.45 -17.59
CA SER A 165 13.63 -0.39 -17.05
C SER A 165 12.26 -0.03 -17.59
N LEU A 166 12.10 1.13 -18.22
CA LEU A 166 10.82 1.53 -18.80
C LEU A 166 10.54 0.74 -20.08
N THR A 167 9.34 0.17 -20.13
CA THR A 167 8.83 -0.52 -21.31
C THR A 167 7.42 -0.05 -21.62
N ILE A 168 7.00 -0.14 -22.88
CA ILE A 168 5.64 0.18 -23.31
C ILE A 168 4.63 -0.61 -22.47
N ASP A 169 4.84 -1.91 -22.30
CA ASP A 169 3.95 -2.78 -21.52
C ASP A 169 3.95 -2.45 -20.02
N GLY A 170 5.09 -2.04 -19.45
CA GLY A 170 5.19 -1.62 -18.06
C GLY A 170 4.38 -0.37 -17.76
N VAL A 171 4.57 0.67 -18.59
CA VAL A 171 3.80 1.93 -18.46
C VAL A 171 2.31 1.67 -18.70
N ALA A 172 1.96 0.94 -19.75
CA ALA A 172 0.58 0.61 -20.06
C ALA A 172 -0.08 -0.21 -18.94
N SER A 173 0.61 -1.20 -18.39
CA SER A 173 0.10 -2.02 -17.30
C SER A 173 -0.20 -1.20 -16.05
N ALA A 174 0.71 -0.31 -15.63
CA ALA A 174 0.48 0.56 -14.48
C ALA A 174 -0.73 1.50 -14.72
N ALA A 175 -0.83 2.10 -15.89
CA ALA A 175 -1.95 2.97 -16.25
C ALA A 175 -3.30 2.22 -16.29
N LEU A 176 -3.34 1.04 -16.88
CA LEU A 176 -4.56 0.20 -16.94
C LEU A 176 -5.02 -0.25 -15.55
N MET A 177 -4.09 -0.72 -14.70
CA MET A 177 -4.41 -1.07 -13.31
C MET A 177 -4.93 0.13 -12.52
N ALA A 178 -4.37 1.32 -12.74
CA ALA A 178 -4.83 2.54 -12.10
C ALA A 178 -6.24 2.95 -12.55
N VAL A 179 -6.53 2.85 -13.84
CA VAL A 179 -7.88 3.12 -14.40
C VAL A 179 -8.90 2.12 -13.83
N ASP A 180 -8.56 0.83 -13.78
CA ASP A 180 -9.43 -0.19 -13.19
C ASP A 180 -9.72 0.11 -11.71
N ALA A 181 -8.69 0.47 -10.93
CA ALA A 181 -8.86 0.86 -9.54
C ALA A 181 -9.73 2.13 -9.39
N LEU A 182 -9.52 3.16 -10.21
CA LEU A 182 -10.34 4.37 -10.18
C LEU A 182 -11.82 4.05 -10.43
N ARG A 183 -12.11 3.19 -11.38
CA ARG A 183 -13.49 2.78 -11.69
C ARG A 183 -14.09 1.91 -10.60
N ARG A 184 -13.46 0.77 -10.31
CA ARG A 184 -13.95 -0.23 -9.39
C ARG A 184 -13.86 0.23 -7.93
N ASP A 185 -12.68 0.69 -7.50
CA ASP A 185 -12.41 0.92 -6.08
C ASP A 185 -12.77 2.35 -5.65
N PHE A 186 -12.58 3.35 -6.51
CA PHE A 186 -12.86 4.75 -6.17
C PHE A 186 -14.17 5.30 -6.78
N GLY A 187 -14.82 4.55 -7.67
CA GLY A 187 -16.10 4.93 -8.24
C GLY A 187 -16.07 6.10 -9.20
N VAL A 188 -14.97 6.26 -9.89
CA VAL A 188 -14.82 7.27 -10.94
C VAL A 188 -15.18 6.62 -12.29
N PRO A 189 -16.38 6.86 -12.85
CA PRO A 189 -16.82 6.12 -14.04
C PRO A 189 -16.05 6.55 -15.30
N ARG A 190 -15.62 7.79 -15.36
CA ARG A 190 -14.85 8.38 -16.47
C ARG A 190 -13.54 8.99 -15.95
N PRO A 191 -12.52 8.15 -15.67
CA PRO A 191 -11.26 8.64 -15.10
C PRO A 191 -10.51 9.57 -16.06
N ARG A 192 -9.96 10.62 -15.48
CA ARG A 192 -8.99 11.51 -16.13
C ARG A 192 -7.61 11.25 -15.52
N VAL A 193 -6.70 10.64 -16.29
CA VAL A 193 -5.39 10.18 -15.82
C VAL A 193 -4.28 10.92 -16.53
N GLY A 194 -3.39 11.55 -15.75
CA GLY A 194 -2.19 12.22 -16.27
C GLY A 194 -1.01 11.26 -16.27
N VAL A 195 -0.41 11.01 -17.42
CA VAL A 195 0.82 10.21 -17.55
C VAL A 195 2.01 11.15 -17.64
N LEU A 196 2.88 11.10 -16.62
CA LEU A 196 4.06 11.97 -16.56
C LEU A 196 5.09 11.55 -17.60
N GLY A 197 5.83 12.52 -18.16
CA GLY A 197 7.05 12.25 -18.89
C GLY A 197 8.17 11.80 -17.96
N LEU A 198 9.20 11.17 -18.51
CA LEU A 198 10.42 10.84 -17.78
C LEU A 198 11.38 12.01 -17.73
N ASN A 199 11.59 12.62 -18.92
CA ASN A 199 12.63 13.62 -19.12
C ASN A 199 12.11 15.06 -18.89
N PRO A 200 13.01 16.03 -18.66
CA PRO A 200 12.65 17.45 -18.65
C PRO A 200 11.86 17.82 -19.90
N HIS A 201 10.81 18.61 -19.74
CA HIS A 201 9.91 19.04 -20.82
C HIS A 201 9.30 17.89 -21.63
N ALA A 202 9.15 16.70 -21.04
CA ALA A 202 8.70 15.47 -21.71
C ALA A 202 9.54 15.17 -22.98
N GLY A 203 10.88 15.30 -22.86
CA GLY A 203 11.85 15.01 -23.91
C GLY A 203 12.03 16.10 -24.95
N GLU A 204 11.16 17.12 -25.04
CA GLU A 204 11.21 18.23 -25.99
C GLU A 204 11.58 17.78 -27.43
N GLY A 205 10.79 16.85 -27.97
CA GLY A 205 11.02 16.32 -29.31
C GLY A 205 12.29 15.49 -29.46
N GLY A 206 12.83 14.92 -28.39
CA GLY A 206 14.04 14.09 -28.36
C GLY A 206 15.30 14.84 -27.97
N LEU A 207 15.21 16.15 -27.66
CA LEU A 207 16.38 16.94 -27.26
C LEU A 207 16.95 16.48 -25.91
N PHE A 208 16.10 16.03 -24.98
CA PHE A 208 16.47 15.61 -23.62
C PHE A 208 16.26 14.11 -23.38
N GLY A 209 16.18 13.32 -24.42
CA GLY A 209 15.95 11.88 -24.36
C GLY A 209 14.77 11.45 -25.20
N SER A 210 14.71 10.18 -25.56
CA SER A 210 13.69 9.64 -26.46
C SER A 210 12.63 8.78 -25.75
N GLU A 211 12.76 8.51 -24.47
CA GLU A 211 11.87 7.63 -23.71
C GLU A 211 10.42 8.11 -23.73
N ASP A 212 10.21 9.43 -23.75
CA ASP A 212 8.88 10.04 -23.81
C ASP A 212 8.19 9.75 -25.15
N SER A 213 8.92 9.82 -26.26
CA SER A 213 8.42 9.51 -27.61
C SER A 213 8.39 8.01 -27.91
N ASP A 214 9.40 7.25 -27.48
CA ASP A 214 9.62 5.86 -27.90
C ASP A 214 8.95 4.84 -26.98
N VAL A 215 8.67 5.21 -25.73
CA VAL A 215 8.07 4.33 -24.72
C VAL A 215 6.76 4.88 -24.18
N ILE A 216 6.74 6.11 -23.63
CA ILE A 216 5.58 6.62 -22.88
C ILE A 216 4.41 6.94 -23.82
N ALA A 217 4.64 7.68 -24.90
CA ALA A 217 3.58 8.00 -25.85
C ALA A 217 2.97 6.75 -26.52
N PRO A 218 3.74 5.77 -27.00
CA PRO A 218 3.20 4.51 -27.49
C PRO A 218 2.40 3.72 -26.45
N ALA A 219 2.82 3.74 -25.16
CA ALA A 219 2.08 3.09 -24.06
C ALA A 219 0.72 3.76 -23.84
N ILE A 220 0.66 5.08 -23.89
CA ILE A 220 -0.61 5.83 -23.81
C ILE A 220 -1.55 5.44 -24.95
N GLU A 221 -1.05 5.36 -26.17
CA GLU A 221 -1.84 4.94 -27.33
C GLU A 221 -2.31 3.49 -27.22
N GLN A 222 -1.49 2.60 -26.68
CA GLN A 222 -1.89 1.23 -26.36
C GLN A 222 -3.05 1.19 -25.36
N CYS A 223 -2.97 1.97 -24.29
CA CYS A 223 -4.06 2.08 -23.30
C CYS A 223 -5.35 2.65 -23.92
N ARG A 224 -5.24 3.71 -24.72
CA ARG A 224 -6.41 4.33 -25.39
C ARG A 224 -7.17 3.34 -26.26
N ARG A 225 -6.45 2.48 -27.00
CA ARG A 225 -7.07 1.42 -27.83
C ARG A 225 -7.81 0.38 -26.99
N GLN A 226 -7.33 0.09 -25.76
CA GLN A 226 -7.96 -0.91 -24.88
C GLN A 226 -9.13 -0.36 -24.06
N LEU A 227 -9.07 0.91 -23.66
CA LEU A 227 -10.02 1.51 -22.72
C LEU A 227 -11.27 2.12 -23.38
N GLY A 228 -11.19 2.44 -24.67
CA GLY A 228 -12.26 3.16 -25.36
C GLY A 228 -12.38 4.63 -24.95
N GLY A 229 -13.46 5.30 -25.38
CA GLY A 229 -13.64 6.75 -25.23
C GLY A 229 -14.03 7.25 -23.83
N ASP A 230 -14.26 6.36 -22.86
CA ASP A 230 -14.73 6.74 -21.52
C ASP A 230 -13.60 7.07 -20.53
N VAL A 231 -12.34 7.03 -20.96
CA VAL A 231 -11.16 7.38 -20.17
C VAL A 231 -10.35 8.42 -20.90
N GLU A 232 -10.05 9.51 -20.20
CA GLU A 232 -9.13 10.53 -20.70
C GLU A 232 -7.71 10.24 -20.18
N LEU A 233 -6.85 9.66 -21.01
CA LEU A 233 -5.41 9.57 -20.75
C LEU A 233 -4.69 10.73 -21.43
N VAL A 234 -3.99 11.54 -20.64
CA VAL A 234 -3.27 12.72 -21.11
C VAL A 234 -1.79 12.57 -20.80
N GLY A 235 -0.95 12.71 -21.82
CA GLY A 235 0.50 12.62 -21.64
C GLY A 235 1.25 12.35 -22.96
N PRO A 236 2.59 12.29 -22.92
CA PRO A 236 3.44 12.55 -21.75
C PRO A 236 3.31 14.00 -21.27
N LEU A 237 3.06 14.18 -19.96
CA LEU A 237 2.96 15.51 -19.35
C LEU A 237 4.34 15.98 -18.91
N VAL A 238 4.58 17.28 -19.03
CA VAL A 238 5.79 17.92 -18.49
C VAL A 238 5.77 17.83 -16.96
N PRO A 239 6.71 17.08 -16.31
CA PRO A 239 6.54 16.64 -14.92
C PRO A 239 6.48 17.77 -13.89
N ASP A 240 7.30 18.82 -14.04
CA ASP A 240 7.42 19.93 -13.08
C ASP A 240 6.18 20.83 -13.03
N VAL A 241 5.33 20.82 -14.05
CA VAL A 241 4.09 21.59 -14.09
C VAL A 241 2.81 20.74 -14.02
N ALA A 242 2.92 19.43 -14.23
CA ALA A 242 1.78 18.51 -14.33
C ALA A 242 0.88 18.53 -13.09
N PHE A 243 1.48 18.56 -11.89
CA PHE A 243 0.75 18.50 -10.62
C PHE A 243 -0.09 19.75 -10.29
N ARG A 244 0.01 20.80 -11.10
CA ARG A 244 -0.89 21.96 -11.04
C ARG A 244 -2.22 21.73 -11.75
N GLN A 245 -2.29 20.69 -12.57
CA GLN A 245 -3.50 20.32 -13.32
C GLN A 245 -4.34 19.33 -12.50
N SER A 246 -5.66 19.33 -12.76
CA SER A 246 -6.58 18.41 -12.06
C SER A 246 -6.71 17.11 -12.85
N TYR A 247 -6.22 16.03 -12.27
CA TYR A 247 -6.41 14.65 -12.72
C TYR A 247 -6.89 13.79 -11.53
N ASP A 248 -7.62 12.72 -11.81
CA ASP A 248 -8.02 11.77 -10.78
C ASP A 248 -6.84 10.97 -10.25
N LEU A 249 -5.79 10.80 -11.10
CA LEU A 249 -4.56 10.09 -10.76
C LEU A 249 -3.44 10.47 -11.72
N PHE A 250 -2.19 10.42 -11.24
CA PHE A 250 -0.99 10.51 -12.07
C PHE A 250 -0.26 9.16 -12.16
N VAL A 251 0.23 8.83 -13.35
CA VAL A 251 1.16 7.72 -13.59
C VAL A 251 2.57 8.30 -13.58
N ALA A 252 3.37 7.93 -12.59
CA ALA A 252 4.75 8.39 -12.43
C ALA A 252 5.73 7.31 -12.87
N MET A 253 6.76 7.71 -13.59
CA MET A 253 7.74 6.79 -14.17
C MET A 253 8.65 6.17 -13.11
N TYR A 254 8.94 6.89 -12.03
CA TYR A 254 9.79 6.42 -10.94
C TYR A 254 9.31 6.94 -9.58
N HIS A 255 9.86 6.32 -8.53
CA HIS A 255 9.46 6.49 -7.14
C HIS A 255 9.37 7.96 -6.71
N ASP A 256 10.47 8.71 -6.76
CA ASP A 256 10.51 10.07 -6.22
C ASP A 256 9.73 11.08 -7.05
N GLN A 257 9.55 10.82 -8.36
CA GLN A 257 8.68 11.64 -9.22
C GLN A 257 7.24 11.69 -8.68
N GLY A 258 6.74 10.57 -8.17
CA GLY A 258 5.39 10.48 -7.60
C GLY A 258 5.34 10.82 -6.11
N LEU A 259 6.32 10.33 -5.33
CA LEU A 259 6.24 10.41 -3.88
C LEU A 259 6.62 11.77 -3.30
N ILE A 260 7.53 12.51 -3.92
CA ILE A 260 7.85 13.87 -3.44
C ILE A 260 6.60 14.75 -3.43
N PRO A 261 5.84 14.92 -4.54
CA PRO A 261 4.68 15.80 -4.51
C PRO A 261 3.55 15.32 -3.60
N ILE A 262 3.25 14.02 -3.55
CA ILE A 262 2.18 13.52 -2.68
C ILE A 262 2.54 13.69 -1.20
N LYS A 263 3.79 13.41 -0.81
CA LYS A 263 4.25 13.59 0.57
C LYS A 263 4.38 15.05 0.99
N MET A 264 4.73 15.94 0.06
CA MET A 264 4.69 17.38 0.34
C MET A 264 3.26 17.88 0.63
N LEU A 265 2.27 17.26 0.01
CA LEU A 265 0.87 17.63 0.20
C LEU A 265 0.23 16.92 1.41
N ASP A 266 0.41 15.61 1.53
CA ASP A 266 -0.44 14.73 2.36
C ASP A 266 0.40 13.74 3.20
N PHE A 267 1.51 14.17 3.83
CA PHE A 267 2.49 13.30 4.50
C PHE A 267 1.86 12.30 5.48
N ASP A 268 1.03 12.80 6.41
CA ASP A 268 0.44 11.96 7.47
C ASP A 268 -0.75 11.11 7.02
N SER A 269 -1.30 11.40 5.84
CA SER A 269 -2.50 10.76 5.31
C SER A 269 -2.28 10.01 4.00
N THR A 270 -1.05 9.97 3.51
CA THR A 270 -0.70 9.16 2.34
C THR A 270 -0.74 7.68 2.69
N VAL A 271 -1.47 6.91 1.89
CA VAL A 271 -1.67 5.46 2.04
C VAL A 271 -1.07 4.75 0.83
N HIS A 272 -0.28 3.72 1.08
CA HIS A 272 0.13 2.79 0.04
C HIS A 272 -0.98 1.76 -0.20
N LEU A 273 -1.46 1.67 -1.43
CA LEU A 273 -2.41 0.69 -1.94
C LEU A 273 -1.70 -0.21 -2.95
N THR A 274 -1.75 -1.52 -2.77
CA THR A 274 -1.22 -2.48 -3.76
C THR A 274 -2.31 -2.82 -4.76
N LEU A 275 -2.13 -2.45 -6.02
CA LEU A 275 -3.00 -2.82 -7.13
C LEU A 275 -2.67 -4.22 -7.65
N GLY A 276 -3.65 -4.89 -8.27
CA GLY A 276 -3.49 -6.19 -8.91
C GLY A 276 -3.73 -7.40 -7.99
N LEU A 277 -3.87 -7.20 -6.68
CA LEU A 277 -4.22 -8.28 -5.76
C LEU A 277 -5.73 -8.59 -5.79
N PRO A 278 -6.14 -9.85 -5.52
CA PRO A 278 -7.55 -10.23 -5.45
C PRO A 278 -8.28 -9.62 -4.25
N ILE A 279 -7.55 -9.16 -3.24
CA ILE A 279 -8.05 -8.46 -2.06
C ILE A 279 -7.59 -7.00 -2.04
N VAL A 280 -8.19 -6.19 -1.17
CA VAL A 280 -7.66 -4.85 -0.89
C VAL A 280 -6.46 -4.96 0.04
N ARG A 281 -5.31 -4.40 -0.34
CA ARG A 281 -4.17 -4.29 0.57
C ARG A 281 -3.71 -2.86 0.69
N THR A 282 -3.74 -2.34 1.92
CA THR A 282 -3.24 -1.01 2.25
C THR A 282 -2.16 -1.07 3.33
N SER A 283 -1.35 -0.05 3.41
CA SER A 283 -0.39 0.14 4.51
C SER A 283 -0.08 1.62 4.72
N PRO A 284 0.37 2.01 5.92
CA PRO A 284 1.02 3.29 6.12
C PRO A 284 2.28 3.39 5.26
N ASP A 285 2.70 4.62 4.97
CA ASP A 285 3.88 4.91 4.15
C ASP A 285 5.06 5.39 5.00
N HIS A 286 5.38 4.61 6.03
CA HIS A 286 6.54 4.79 6.92
C HIS A 286 7.11 3.43 7.34
N GLY A 287 8.31 3.44 7.93
CA GLY A 287 9.01 2.24 8.42
C GLY A 287 8.68 1.90 9.87
N VAL A 288 9.47 0.98 10.41
CA VAL A 288 9.33 0.41 11.78
C VAL A 288 9.68 1.38 12.90
N ALA A 289 10.44 2.43 12.63
CA ALA A 289 10.81 3.53 13.54
C ALA A 289 11.27 3.06 14.93
N TYR A 290 12.29 2.23 14.97
CA TYR A 290 12.85 1.67 16.23
C TYR A 290 13.28 2.71 17.23
N ASP A 291 13.72 3.88 16.77
CA ASP A 291 14.17 5.00 17.59
C ASP A 291 13.09 5.57 18.50
N ILE A 292 11.82 5.42 18.13
CA ILE A 292 10.67 5.91 18.92
C ILE A 292 9.78 4.77 19.45
N ALA A 293 10.04 3.52 19.06
CA ALA A 293 9.25 2.37 19.53
C ALA A 293 9.37 2.19 21.05
N GLY A 294 8.27 1.91 21.73
CA GLY A 294 8.19 1.78 23.18
C GLY A 294 8.11 3.10 23.95
N LYS A 295 8.03 4.24 23.26
CA LYS A 295 8.01 5.57 23.90
C LYS A 295 6.61 6.22 23.93
N GLY A 296 5.61 5.64 23.29
CA GLY A 296 4.23 6.18 23.26
C GLY A 296 4.07 7.47 22.47
N VAL A 297 5.03 7.82 21.61
CA VAL A 297 5.03 9.05 20.81
C VAL A 297 4.76 8.82 19.32
N ALA A 298 4.62 7.56 18.91
CA ALA A 298 4.34 7.21 17.53
C ALA A 298 2.94 7.71 17.10
N SER A 299 2.87 8.42 15.98
CA SER A 299 1.60 8.89 15.41
C SER A 299 0.88 7.73 14.69
N PRO A 300 -0.39 7.43 15.01
CA PRO A 300 -1.18 6.43 14.31
C PRO A 300 -1.81 6.96 13.02
N ALA A 301 -1.64 8.23 12.66
CA ALA A 301 -2.41 8.93 11.62
C ALA A 301 -2.36 8.20 10.28
N SER A 302 -1.17 7.83 9.79
CA SER A 302 -1.01 7.12 8.52
C SER A 302 -1.61 5.70 8.56
N PHE A 303 -1.53 4.99 9.71
CA PHE A 303 -2.15 3.68 9.86
C PHE A 303 -3.68 3.77 9.90
N ILE A 304 -4.23 4.78 10.59
CA ILE A 304 -5.68 5.07 10.60
C ILE A 304 -6.17 5.42 9.19
N ALA A 305 -5.41 6.22 8.45
CA ALA A 305 -5.72 6.53 7.05
C ALA A 305 -5.72 5.25 6.18
N ALA A 306 -4.71 4.38 6.35
CA ALA A 306 -4.65 3.10 5.64
C ALA A 306 -5.85 2.19 5.96
N LEU A 307 -6.28 2.14 7.22
CA LEU A 307 -7.46 1.40 7.64
C LEU A 307 -8.75 1.97 7.04
N ALA A 308 -8.90 3.29 7.03
CA ALA A 308 -10.06 3.95 6.45
C ALA A 308 -10.17 3.73 4.93
N VAL A 309 -9.06 3.82 4.20
CA VAL A 309 -9.02 3.50 2.77
C VAL A 309 -9.35 2.03 2.54
N CYS A 310 -8.78 1.10 3.33
CA CYS A 310 -9.10 -0.33 3.21
C CYS A 310 -10.59 -0.59 3.39
N GLU A 311 -11.20 -0.02 4.43
CA GLU A 311 -12.63 -0.14 4.69
C GLU A 311 -13.48 0.37 3.52
N GLN A 312 -13.20 1.58 3.04
CA GLN A 312 -13.91 2.18 1.91
C GLN A 312 -13.89 1.28 0.67
N LEU A 313 -12.70 0.76 0.31
CA LEU A 313 -12.51 -0.04 -0.88
C LEU A 313 -13.14 -1.44 -0.74
N VAL A 314 -13.07 -2.06 0.45
CA VAL A 314 -13.74 -3.33 0.74
C VAL A 314 -15.25 -3.17 0.61
N ASP A 315 -15.84 -2.13 1.21
CA ASP A 315 -17.29 -1.88 1.16
C ASP A 315 -17.76 -1.63 -0.27
N ARG A 316 -16.96 -0.91 -1.07
CA ARG A 316 -17.29 -0.66 -2.46
C ARG A 316 -17.25 -1.93 -3.31
N ARG A 317 -16.19 -2.74 -3.22
CA ARG A 317 -16.10 -4.03 -3.94
C ARG A 317 -17.25 -4.98 -3.59
N LEU A 318 -17.69 -4.97 -2.33
CA LEU A 318 -18.85 -5.75 -1.90
C LEU A 318 -20.18 -5.24 -2.48
N ALA A 319 -20.35 -3.92 -2.56
CA ALA A 319 -21.54 -3.33 -3.17
C ALA A 319 -21.64 -3.68 -4.67
N GLU A 320 -20.52 -3.60 -5.41
CA GLU A 320 -20.49 -3.99 -6.83
C GLU A 320 -20.73 -5.48 -7.06
N SER A 321 -20.27 -6.36 -6.16
CA SER A 321 -20.51 -7.81 -6.29
C SER A 321 -21.96 -8.23 -6.06
N ARG A 322 -22.78 -7.33 -5.51
CA ARG A 322 -24.23 -7.56 -5.24
C ARG A 322 -25.14 -6.92 -6.27
N ALA A 323 -24.60 -6.01 -7.09
CA ALA A 323 -25.32 -5.33 -8.18
C ALA A 323 -25.27 -6.12 -9.48
#